data_bbac4aeaaccf4ee307178b4b3ef508f7
#
_entry.id   bbac4aeaaccf4ee307178b4b3ef508f7
#
_cell.length_a   1.000
_cell.length_b   1.000
_cell.length_c   1.000
_cell.angle_alpha   90.00
_cell.angle_beta   90.00
_cell.angle_gamma   90.00
#
_symmetry.space_group_name_H-M   'P 1'
#
loop_
_entity.id
_entity.type
_entity.pdbx_description
1 polymer ?
#
loop_
_entity_poly.entity_id
_entity_poly.type
_entity_poly.pdbx_seq_one_letter_code
_entity_poly.pdbx_strand_id
1 'polypeptide(L)'
;MINVLLVDDHQLIRSGIRRLLEASGDIQVVGEADSGEQALVRVRELNPDVVLMDIHMPSIGGLEATRKLLHHHPHVKVISLSVQRQDPYPEQLLTAGASGYLTKDCGAEEFILAIRKVYGGERYLDAELARDMALSRMPGGKTPGGITDLSQREMQVMMMVVQGHSIQDISDKLFISPKTVNTYRYRLFE
;
A
#
# COMPACT_ATOMS: atom_id res chain seq x y z
N MET A 1 -11.18 -12.75 -18.01
CA MET A 1 -10.81 -13.12 -16.62
C MET A 1 -9.68 -12.19 -16.21
N ILE A 2 -9.81 -11.50 -15.08
CA ILE A 2 -8.79 -10.59 -14.56
C ILE A 2 -7.91 -11.36 -13.59
N ASN A 3 -6.61 -11.44 -13.86
CA ASN A 3 -5.64 -12.15 -13.03
C ASN A 3 -5.12 -11.24 -11.91
N VAL A 4 -5.38 -11.59 -10.66
CA VAL A 4 -5.02 -10.77 -9.49
C VAL A 4 -3.98 -11.50 -8.64
N LEU A 5 -2.93 -10.77 -8.23
CA LEU A 5 -2.01 -11.18 -7.18
C LEU A 5 -2.39 -10.47 -5.88
N LEU A 6 -2.56 -11.23 -4.78
CA LEU A 6 -2.81 -10.69 -3.44
C LEU A 6 -1.51 -10.60 -2.66
N VAL A 7 -1.22 -9.41 -2.11
CA VAL A 7 0.00 -9.18 -1.31
C VAL A 7 -0.39 -8.53 0.01
N ASP A 8 -0.28 -9.29 1.11
CA ASP A 8 -0.62 -8.89 2.47
C ASP A 8 0.09 -9.85 3.44
N ASP A 9 0.63 -9.40 4.56
CA ASP A 9 1.28 -10.26 5.53
C ASP A 9 0.28 -11.02 6.44
N HIS A 10 -1.01 -10.62 6.42
CA HIS A 10 -2.07 -11.26 7.20
C HIS A 10 -2.81 -12.34 6.39
N GLN A 11 -2.52 -13.61 6.66
CA GLN A 11 -3.12 -14.75 5.96
C GLN A 11 -4.67 -14.74 5.97
N LEU A 12 -5.29 -14.35 7.08
CA LEU A 12 -6.75 -14.32 7.20
C LEU A 12 -7.37 -13.29 6.24
N ILE A 13 -6.74 -12.13 6.12
CA ILE A 13 -7.18 -11.06 5.20
C ILE A 13 -7.06 -11.55 3.75
N ARG A 14 -5.91 -12.14 3.36
CA ARG A 14 -5.74 -12.70 2.02
C ARG A 14 -6.81 -13.74 1.69
N SER A 15 -7.08 -14.67 2.62
CA SER A 15 -8.11 -15.70 2.42
C SER A 15 -9.52 -15.11 2.27
N GLY A 16 -9.84 -14.04 3.00
CA GLY A 16 -11.10 -13.32 2.90
C GLY A 16 -11.25 -12.62 1.55
N ILE A 17 -10.24 -11.84 1.13
CA ILE A 17 -10.23 -11.14 -0.14
C ILE A 17 -10.28 -12.15 -1.31
N ARG A 18 -9.54 -13.25 -1.26
CA ARG A 18 -9.59 -14.29 -2.29
C ARG A 18 -11.01 -14.79 -2.51
N ARG A 19 -11.70 -15.21 -1.44
CA ARG A 19 -13.09 -15.71 -1.52
C ARG A 19 -14.03 -14.69 -2.12
N LEU A 20 -13.88 -13.42 -1.73
CA LEU A 20 -14.67 -12.32 -2.22
C LEU A 20 -14.47 -12.10 -3.72
N LEU A 21 -13.24 -12.10 -4.19
CA LEU A 21 -12.91 -11.85 -5.59
C LEU A 21 -13.34 -13.02 -6.48
N GLU A 22 -13.06 -14.25 -6.08
CA GLU A 22 -13.42 -15.44 -6.85
C GLU A 22 -14.94 -15.63 -6.98
N ALA A 23 -15.72 -15.12 -6.01
CA ALA A 23 -17.20 -15.13 -6.08
C ALA A 23 -17.75 -14.19 -7.18
N SER A 24 -16.98 -13.25 -7.71
CA SER A 24 -17.41 -12.34 -8.79
C SER A 24 -17.53 -13.01 -10.16
N GLY A 25 -16.85 -14.14 -10.37
CA GLY A 25 -16.89 -14.96 -11.59
C GLY A 25 -16.00 -14.45 -12.73
N ASP A 26 -15.51 -13.22 -12.70
CA ASP A 26 -14.65 -12.61 -13.74
C ASP A 26 -13.23 -12.25 -13.23
N ILE A 27 -12.97 -12.45 -11.93
CA ILE A 27 -11.68 -12.21 -11.30
C ILE A 27 -11.11 -13.53 -10.77
N GLN A 28 -9.84 -13.78 -11.05
CA GLN A 28 -9.11 -14.96 -10.56
C GLN A 28 -7.90 -14.53 -9.76
N VAL A 29 -7.75 -15.06 -8.55
CA VAL A 29 -6.54 -14.88 -7.75
C VAL A 29 -5.51 -15.91 -8.20
N VAL A 30 -4.54 -15.49 -9.00
CA VAL A 30 -3.50 -16.35 -9.59
C VAL A 30 -2.35 -16.64 -8.63
N GLY A 31 -2.23 -15.87 -7.54
CA GLY A 31 -1.21 -16.09 -6.53
C GLY A 31 -1.37 -15.23 -5.31
N GLU A 32 -0.56 -15.53 -4.29
CA GLU A 32 -0.45 -14.78 -3.05
C GLU A 32 1.01 -14.52 -2.70
N ALA A 33 1.26 -13.44 -1.97
CA ALA A 33 2.54 -13.11 -1.35
C ALA A 33 2.30 -12.53 0.04
N ASP A 34 3.24 -12.75 0.96
CA ASP A 34 3.20 -12.27 2.35
C ASP A 34 4.17 -11.11 2.62
N SER A 35 4.90 -10.68 1.59
CA SER A 35 5.91 -9.64 1.68
C SER A 35 6.14 -8.96 0.33
N GLY A 36 6.71 -7.75 0.37
CA GLY A 36 7.05 -7.02 -0.86
C GLY A 36 8.09 -7.73 -1.71
N GLU A 37 9.06 -8.39 -1.08
CA GLU A 37 10.09 -9.19 -1.76
C GLU A 37 9.47 -10.37 -2.52
N GLN A 38 8.57 -11.09 -1.88
CA GLN A 38 7.86 -12.20 -2.49
C GLN A 38 6.94 -11.72 -3.63
N ALA A 39 6.31 -10.55 -3.46
CA ALA A 39 5.48 -9.94 -4.50
C ALA A 39 6.27 -9.69 -5.80
N LEU A 40 7.51 -9.18 -5.71
CA LEU A 40 8.37 -8.95 -6.88
C LEU A 40 8.68 -10.25 -7.63
N VAL A 41 8.92 -11.34 -6.90
CA VAL A 41 9.14 -12.66 -7.51
C VAL A 41 7.86 -13.18 -8.17
N ARG A 42 6.73 -13.12 -7.45
CA ARG A 42 5.45 -13.63 -7.94
C ARG A 42 4.92 -12.88 -9.16
N VAL A 43 5.10 -11.56 -9.22
CA VAL A 43 4.72 -10.77 -10.41
C VAL A 43 5.46 -11.27 -11.66
N ARG A 44 6.76 -11.53 -11.54
CA ARG A 44 7.58 -12.05 -12.64
C ARG A 44 7.15 -13.45 -13.10
N GLU A 45 6.77 -14.32 -12.17
CA GLU A 45 6.36 -15.70 -12.45
C GLU A 45 4.96 -15.78 -13.04
N LEU A 46 4.02 -15.00 -12.49
CA LEU A 46 2.58 -15.14 -12.74
C LEU A 46 2.04 -14.12 -13.75
N ASN A 47 2.79 -13.03 -13.99
CA ASN A 47 2.39 -11.92 -14.87
C ASN A 47 0.93 -11.48 -14.66
N PRO A 48 0.53 -11.06 -13.42
CA PRO A 48 -0.83 -10.68 -13.12
C PRO A 48 -1.21 -9.36 -13.81
N ASP A 49 -2.50 -9.17 -14.05
CA ASP A 49 -3.04 -7.91 -14.57
C ASP A 49 -3.07 -6.82 -13.48
N VAL A 50 -3.48 -7.22 -12.28
CA VAL A 50 -3.63 -6.34 -11.11
C VAL A 50 -2.97 -6.94 -9.89
N VAL A 51 -2.28 -6.11 -9.12
CA VAL A 51 -1.72 -6.46 -7.81
C VAL A 51 -2.46 -5.68 -6.74
N LEU A 52 -3.07 -6.37 -5.78
CA LEU A 52 -3.55 -5.77 -4.54
C LEU A 52 -2.41 -5.79 -3.53
N MET A 53 -1.88 -4.63 -3.17
CA MET A 53 -0.66 -4.46 -2.39
C MET A 53 -0.97 -3.83 -1.03
N ASP A 54 -0.80 -4.57 0.05
CA ASP A 54 -0.81 -3.98 1.39
C ASP A 54 0.34 -2.99 1.56
N ILE A 55 0.03 -1.84 2.18
CA ILE A 55 1.03 -0.80 2.47
C ILE A 55 1.88 -1.19 3.66
N HIS A 56 1.25 -1.77 4.68
CA HIS A 56 1.84 -1.99 6.00
C HIS A 56 2.40 -3.41 6.16
N MET A 57 3.38 -3.75 5.35
CA MET A 57 4.11 -5.02 5.46
C MET A 57 5.51 -4.80 6.04
N PRO A 58 6.08 -5.83 6.72
CA PRO A 58 7.47 -5.80 7.15
C PRO A 58 8.44 -5.70 5.96
N SER A 59 9.73 -5.47 6.25
CA SER A 59 10.80 -5.38 5.24
C SER A 59 10.68 -4.17 4.32
N ILE A 60 10.61 -4.34 2.99
CA ILE A 60 10.57 -3.20 2.06
C ILE A 60 9.24 -2.44 2.07
N GLY A 61 8.19 -3.01 2.64
CA GLY A 61 6.85 -2.40 2.68
C GLY A 61 6.22 -2.20 1.31
N GLY A 62 4.90 -1.91 1.31
CA GLY A 62 4.12 -1.85 0.07
C GLY A 62 4.47 -0.69 -0.86
N LEU A 63 4.88 0.47 -0.33
CA LEU A 63 5.27 1.61 -1.16
C LEU A 63 6.53 1.33 -1.98
N GLU A 64 7.57 0.83 -1.33
CA GLU A 64 8.83 0.50 -2.02
C GLU A 64 8.67 -0.69 -2.94
N ALA A 65 7.87 -1.70 -2.54
CA ALA A 65 7.51 -2.82 -3.41
C ALA A 65 6.79 -2.32 -4.67
N THR A 66 5.83 -1.39 -4.53
CA THR A 66 5.11 -0.77 -5.65
C THR A 66 6.06 -0.04 -6.61
N ARG A 67 7.01 0.76 -6.09
CA ARG A 67 8.01 1.47 -6.92
C ARG A 67 8.85 0.49 -7.73
N LYS A 68 9.42 -0.52 -7.08
CA LYS A 68 10.25 -1.54 -7.74
C LYS A 68 9.47 -2.33 -8.76
N LEU A 69 8.22 -2.73 -8.41
CA LEU A 69 7.35 -3.49 -9.29
C LEU A 69 7.04 -2.71 -10.57
N LEU A 70 6.58 -1.48 -10.46
CA LEU A 70 6.21 -0.65 -11.60
C LEU A 70 7.41 -0.21 -12.44
N HIS A 71 8.61 -0.10 -11.82
CA HIS A 71 9.84 0.14 -12.57
C HIS A 71 10.20 -1.02 -13.50
N HIS A 72 10.03 -2.26 -13.05
CA HIS A 72 10.36 -3.47 -13.82
C HIS A 72 9.20 -4.01 -14.66
N HIS A 73 7.96 -3.78 -14.23
CA HIS A 73 6.73 -4.28 -14.83
C HIS A 73 5.68 -3.15 -15.01
N PRO A 74 5.92 -2.17 -15.89
CA PRO A 74 5.07 -0.98 -16.02
C PRO A 74 3.65 -1.26 -16.56
N HIS A 75 3.42 -2.45 -17.10
CA HIS A 75 2.10 -2.88 -17.58
C HIS A 75 1.18 -3.38 -16.45
N VAL A 76 1.76 -3.83 -15.33
CA VAL A 76 1.00 -4.30 -14.18
C VAL A 76 0.34 -3.12 -13.48
N LYS A 77 -0.90 -3.29 -13.05
CA LYS A 77 -1.64 -2.28 -12.30
C LYS A 77 -1.55 -2.58 -10.81
N VAL A 78 -1.27 -1.57 -9.99
CA VAL A 78 -1.19 -1.73 -8.55
C VAL A 78 -2.31 -0.95 -7.89
N ILE A 79 -3.10 -1.64 -7.05
CA ILE A 79 -4.04 -1.04 -6.11
C ILE A 79 -3.45 -1.22 -4.72
N SER A 80 -3.19 -0.12 -4.04
CA SER A 80 -2.68 -0.14 -2.67
C SER A 80 -3.82 -0.32 -1.67
N LEU A 81 -3.59 -1.18 -0.67
CA LEU A 81 -4.54 -1.46 0.42
C LEU A 81 -4.03 -0.86 1.73
N SER A 82 -4.88 -0.11 2.44
CA SER A 82 -4.58 0.45 3.76
C SER A 82 -5.59 -0.02 4.80
N VAL A 83 -5.18 -0.03 6.06
CA VAL A 83 -6.09 -0.28 7.20
C VAL A 83 -6.84 1.00 7.58
N GLN A 84 -6.28 2.18 7.31
CA GLN A 84 -6.83 3.47 7.72
C GLN A 84 -6.92 4.44 6.55
N ARG A 85 -8.02 5.21 6.50
CA ARG A 85 -8.23 6.27 5.49
C ARG A 85 -7.28 7.46 5.65
N GLN A 86 -6.86 7.75 6.88
CA GLN A 86 -5.94 8.86 7.21
C GLN A 86 -4.46 8.47 7.10
N ASP A 87 -4.13 7.52 6.23
CA ASP A 87 -2.78 7.10 5.99
C ASP A 87 -2.02 8.19 5.22
N PRO A 88 -0.80 8.55 5.58
CA PRO A 88 -0.02 9.59 4.90
C PRO A 88 0.52 9.17 3.52
N TYR A 89 0.25 7.94 3.09
CA TYR A 89 0.81 7.35 1.87
C TYR A 89 0.08 7.57 0.53
N PRO A 90 -1.21 8.01 0.45
CA PRO A 90 -1.92 8.04 -0.83
C PRO A 90 -1.18 8.83 -1.91
N GLU A 91 -0.67 10.03 -1.59
CA GLU A 91 0.06 10.87 -2.55
C GLU A 91 1.37 10.22 -3.00
N GLN A 92 2.11 9.63 -2.07
CA GLN A 92 3.38 8.95 -2.37
C GLN A 92 3.16 7.71 -3.25
N LEU A 93 2.10 6.93 -2.99
CA LEU A 93 1.74 5.75 -3.78
C LEU A 93 1.28 6.11 -5.19
N LEU A 94 0.46 7.14 -5.33
CA LEU A 94 0.03 7.64 -6.64
C LEU A 94 1.22 8.22 -7.43
N THR A 95 2.12 8.91 -6.76
CA THR A 95 3.38 9.41 -7.36
C THR A 95 4.31 8.25 -7.77
N ALA A 96 4.31 7.17 -6.99
CA ALA A 96 5.02 5.94 -7.33
C ALA A 96 4.42 5.19 -8.53
N GLY A 97 3.23 5.60 -9.00
CA GLY A 97 2.54 5.04 -10.15
C GLY A 97 1.40 4.08 -9.81
N ALA A 98 1.00 3.95 -8.54
CA ALA A 98 -0.16 3.15 -8.19
C ALA A 98 -1.40 3.61 -8.97
N SER A 99 -2.17 2.65 -9.46
CA SER A 99 -3.38 2.89 -10.25
C SER A 99 -4.63 3.05 -9.38
N GLY A 100 -4.56 2.63 -8.11
CA GLY A 100 -5.66 2.76 -7.18
C GLY A 100 -5.23 2.72 -5.72
N TYR A 101 -6.16 3.14 -4.86
CA TYR A 101 -6.03 3.10 -3.42
C TYR A 101 -7.38 2.71 -2.82
N LEU A 102 -7.37 1.73 -1.93
CA LEU A 102 -8.53 1.22 -1.20
C LEU A 102 -8.20 1.08 0.28
N THR A 103 -9.23 1.19 1.12
CA THR A 103 -9.15 0.77 2.51
C THR A 103 -9.59 -0.68 2.66
N LYS A 104 -8.99 -1.44 3.58
CA LYS A 104 -9.31 -2.85 3.81
C LYS A 104 -10.72 -3.05 4.42
N ASP A 105 -11.34 -1.99 4.91
CA ASP A 105 -12.70 -1.97 5.45
C ASP A 105 -13.78 -1.66 4.40
N CYS A 106 -13.40 -1.41 3.15
CA CYS A 106 -14.35 -1.19 2.08
C CYS A 106 -15.15 -2.47 1.75
N GLY A 107 -16.34 -2.27 1.19
CA GLY A 107 -17.24 -3.39 0.87
C GLY A 107 -16.74 -4.26 -0.29
N ALA A 108 -17.25 -5.48 -0.37
CA ALA A 108 -16.93 -6.44 -1.43
C ALA A 108 -17.11 -5.87 -2.85
N GLU A 109 -18.22 -5.17 -3.05
CA GLU A 109 -18.57 -4.58 -4.34
C GLU A 109 -17.55 -3.50 -4.76
N GLU A 110 -17.01 -2.76 -3.79
CA GLU A 110 -16.03 -1.72 -4.04
C GLU A 110 -14.68 -2.30 -4.45
N PHE A 111 -14.23 -3.40 -3.83
CA PHE A 111 -13.05 -4.14 -4.27
C PHE A 111 -13.15 -4.58 -5.73
N ILE A 112 -14.27 -5.20 -6.08
CA ILE A 112 -14.54 -5.70 -7.42
C ILE A 112 -14.58 -4.54 -8.44
N LEU A 113 -15.29 -3.46 -8.08
CA LEU A 113 -15.40 -2.27 -8.92
C LEU A 113 -14.03 -1.63 -9.18
N ALA A 114 -13.22 -1.46 -8.13
CA ALA A 114 -11.89 -0.89 -8.24
C ALA A 114 -10.98 -1.71 -9.17
N ILE A 115 -10.98 -3.04 -9.02
CA ILE A 115 -10.20 -3.94 -9.86
C ILE A 115 -10.62 -3.81 -11.33
N ARG A 116 -11.92 -3.83 -11.61
CA ARG A 116 -12.44 -3.71 -12.98
C ARG A 116 -12.06 -2.38 -13.62
N LYS A 117 -12.21 -1.26 -12.90
CA LYS A 117 -11.82 0.07 -13.37
C LYS A 117 -10.33 0.17 -13.65
N VAL A 118 -9.50 -0.28 -12.71
CA VAL A 118 -8.05 -0.25 -12.84
C VAL A 118 -7.58 -1.17 -13.97
N TYR A 119 -8.17 -2.34 -14.13
CA TYR A 119 -7.91 -3.22 -15.27
C TYR A 119 -8.26 -2.55 -16.59
N GLY A 120 -9.37 -1.79 -16.65
CA GLY A 120 -9.78 -0.98 -17.80
C GLY A 120 -8.88 0.23 -18.09
N GLY A 121 -7.88 0.51 -17.25
CA GLY A 121 -6.94 1.62 -17.41
C GLY A 121 -7.34 2.91 -16.69
N GLU A 122 -8.44 2.89 -15.95
CA GLU A 122 -8.85 4.02 -15.10
C GLU A 122 -8.03 4.02 -13.79
N ARG A 123 -7.99 5.18 -13.11
CA ARG A 123 -7.52 5.27 -11.72
C ARG A 123 -8.71 5.13 -10.78
N TYR A 124 -8.48 4.48 -9.64
CA TYR A 124 -9.50 4.33 -8.60
C TYR A 124 -9.03 4.89 -7.26
N LEU A 125 -9.80 5.84 -6.76
CA LEU A 125 -9.68 6.37 -5.39
C LEU A 125 -11.09 6.38 -4.81
N ASP A 126 -11.24 6.04 -3.53
CA ASP A 126 -12.53 6.29 -2.89
C ASP A 126 -12.85 7.80 -2.90
N ALA A 127 -14.15 8.12 -2.89
CA ALA A 127 -14.62 9.49 -3.09
C ALA A 127 -14.17 10.44 -1.97
N GLU A 128 -14.03 9.94 -0.75
CA GLU A 128 -13.63 10.73 0.42
C GLU A 128 -12.14 11.07 0.33
N LEU A 129 -11.30 10.10 0.02
CA LEU A 129 -9.87 10.32 -0.19
C LEU A 129 -9.61 11.27 -1.36
N ALA A 130 -10.32 11.09 -2.47
CA ALA A 130 -10.22 11.99 -3.62
C ALA A 130 -10.59 13.43 -3.26
N ARG A 131 -11.62 13.62 -2.43
CA ARG A 131 -12.02 14.92 -1.92
C ARG A 131 -10.96 15.54 -1.02
N ASP A 132 -10.42 14.78 -0.08
CA ASP A 132 -9.40 15.26 0.87
C ASP A 132 -8.13 15.67 0.14
N MET A 133 -7.69 14.88 -0.83
CA MET A 133 -6.56 15.24 -1.70
C MET A 133 -6.83 16.47 -2.55
N ALA A 134 -8.05 16.67 -3.03
CA ALA A 134 -8.42 17.87 -3.77
C ALA A 134 -8.39 19.12 -2.87
N LEU A 135 -8.91 19.01 -1.64
CA LEU A 135 -8.93 20.09 -0.67
C LEU A 135 -7.53 20.49 -0.18
N SER A 136 -6.63 19.52 0.00
CA SER A 136 -5.24 19.77 0.40
C SER A 136 -4.46 20.59 -0.63
N ARG A 137 -4.81 20.48 -1.92
CA ARG A 137 -4.17 21.20 -3.03
C ARG A 137 -4.75 22.57 -3.33
N MET A 138 -5.84 22.97 -2.66
CA MET A 138 -6.41 24.31 -2.82
C MET A 138 -5.55 25.38 -2.12
N PRO A 139 -5.44 26.61 -2.67
CA PRO A 139 -4.78 27.72 -1.99
C PRO A 139 -5.45 27.97 -0.62
N GLY A 140 -4.71 27.82 0.46
CA GLY A 140 -5.22 27.89 1.84
C GLY A 140 -5.61 26.54 2.45
N GLY A 141 -5.56 25.45 1.70
CA GLY A 141 -5.61 24.08 2.25
C GLY A 141 -4.43 23.85 3.19
N LYS A 142 -4.69 23.23 4.32
CA LYS A 142 -3.62 22.80 5.23
C LYS A 142 -2.79 21.74 4.49
N THR A 143 -1.65 22.14 3.94
CA THR A 143 -0.57 21.20 3.65
C THR A 143 -0.14 20.65 5.01
N PRO A 144 -0.19 19.34 5.25
CA PRO A 144 0.48 18.78 6.41
C PRO A 144 1.97 19.13 6.22
N GLY A 145 2.43 20.15 6.93
CA GLY A 145 3.83 20.58 6.86
C GLY A 145 4.72 19.43 7.31
N GLY A 146 5.73 19.09 6.53
CA GLY A 146 6.83 18.24 6.95
C GLY A 146 6.66 16.72 6.83
N ILE A 147 5.45 16.16 6.79
CA ILE A 147 5.26 14.70 6.74
C ILE A 147 5.45 14.14 5.33
N THR A 148 5.15 14.92 4.31
CA THR A 148 5.28 14.50 2.89
C THR A 148 6.73 14.32 2.43
N ASP A 149 7.68 14.93 3.12
CA ASP A 149 9.11 14.85 2.77
C ASP A 149 9.84 13.68 3.45
N LEU A 150 9.14 12.96 4.34
CA LEU A 150 9.73 11.81 5.03
C LEU A 150 9.91 10.63 4.08
N SER A 151 11.07 9.98 4.18
CA SER A 151 11.25 8.69 3.54
C SER A 151 10.29 7.66 4.14
N GLN A 152 10.00 6.60 3.39
CA GLN A 152 9.13 5.51 3.87
C GLN A 152 9.57 4.97 5.23
N ARG A 153 10.88 4.81 5.45
CA ARG A 153 11.43 4.30 6.71
C ARG A 153 11.24 5.28 7.87
N GLU A 154 11.44 6.55 7.62
CA GLU A 154 11.17 7.61 8.61
C GLU A 154 9.69 7.64 8.98
N MET A 155 8.80 7.50 7.99
CA MET A 155 7.36 7.43 8.18
C MET A 155 6.96 6.19 9.01
N GLN A 156 7.47 5.00 8.68
CA GLN A 156 7.21 3.78 9.44
C GLN A 156 7.65 3.92 10.90
N VAL A 157 8.85 4.44 11.14
CA VAL A 157 9.35 4.67 12.50
C VAL A 157 8.48 5.70 13.23
N MET A 158 8.10 6.79 12.59
CA MET A 158 7.23 7.83 13.16
C MET A 158 5.89 7.23 13.61
N MET A 159 5.22 6.49 12.74
CA MET A 159 3.92 5.87 13.03
C MET A 159 4.02 4.91 14.23
N MET A 160 5.05 4.08 14.27
CA MET A 160 5.25 3.14 15.38
C MET A 160 5.58 3.86 16.70
N VAL A 161 6.32 4.96 16.67
CA VAL A 161 6.57 5.81 17.84
C VAL A 161 5.28 6.42 18.36
N VAL A 162 4.42 6.96 17.47
CA VAL A 162 3.12 7.53 17.84
C VAL A 162 2.18 6.46 18.43
N GLN A 163 2.26 5.22 17.95
CA GLN A 163 1.53 4.07 18.47
C GLN A 163 2.09 3.56 19.83
N GLY A 164 3.18 4.15 20.32
CA GLY A 164 3.75 3.80 21.62
C GLY A 164 4.68 2.57 21.61
N HIS A 165 5.11 2.10 20.43
CA HIS A 165 6.08 1.01 20.36
C HIS A 165 7.45 1.41 20.92
N SER A 166 8.09 0.48 21.63
CA SER A 166 9.45 0.67 22.11
C SER A 166 10.47 0.66 20.95
N ILE A 167 11.66 1.24 21.18
CA ILE A 167 12.76 1.19 20.19
C ILE A 167 13.11 -0.26 19.82
N GLN A 168 13.02 -1.19 20.78
CA GLN A 168 13.29 -2.59 20.54
C GLN A 168 12.21 -3.21 19.65
N ASP A 169 10.92 -2.95 19.93
CA ASP A 169 9.82 -3.44 19.11
C ASP A 169 9.92 -2.94 17.65
N ILE A 170 10.27 -1.65 17.48
CA ILE A 170 10.47 -1.05 16.15
C ILE A 170 11.65 -1.70 15.43
N SER A 171 12.76 -1.91 16.15
CA SER A 171 13.96 -2.58 15.65
C SER A 171 13.63 -3.98 15.12
N ASP A 172 12.92 -4.76 15.92
CA ASP A 172 12.56 -6.15 15.60
C ASP A 172 11.56 -6.23 14.44
N LYS A 173 10.52 -5.40 14.45
CA LYS A 173 9.47 -5.37 13.42
C LYS A 173 9.97 -4.86 12.07
N LEU A 174 10.86 -3.87 12.06
CA LEU A 174 11.39 -3.28 10.83
C LEU A 174 12.71 -3.92 10.36
N PHE A 175 13.25 -4.89 11.11
CA PHE A 175 14.53 -5.56 10.84
C PHE A 175 15.69 -4.56 10.65
N ILE A 176 15.76 -3.55 11.50
CA ILE A 176 16.81 -2.53 11.54
C ILE A 176 17.42 -2.44 12.96
N SER A 177 18.63 -1.91 13.07
CA SER A 177 19.27 -1.81 14.38
C SER A 177 18.59 -0.76 15.29
N PRO A 178 18.59 -0.93 16.63
CA PRO A 178 18.09 0.09 17.56
C PRO A 178 18.77 1.45 17.35
N LYS A 179 20.04 1.46 16.93
CA LYS A 179 20.78 2.68 16.59
C LYS A 179 20.17 3.38 15.38
N THR A 180 19.77 2.60 14.37
CA THR A 180 19.09 3.13 13.16
C THR A 180 17.73 3.72 13.52
N VAL A 181 16.94 3.05 14.37
CA VAL A 181 15.66 3.58 14.89
C VAL A 181 15.86 4.92 15.58
N ASN A 182 16.88 5.03 16.45
CA ASN A 182 17.19 6.29 17.12
C ASN A 182 17.61 7.39 16.14
N THR A 183 18.37 7.08 15.08
CA THR A 183 18.73 8.04 14.05
C THR A 183 17.49 8.61 13.34
N TYR A 184 16.52 7.75 13.00
CA TYR A 184 15.26 8.20 12.42
C TYR A 184 14.44 9.05 13.39
N ARG A 185 14.33 8.63 14.67
CA ARG A 185 13.65 9.43 15.70
C ARG A 185 14.27 10.82 15.86
N TYR A 186 15.59 10.91 15.90
CA TYR A 186 16.30 12.18 16.02
C TYR A 186 15.94 13.14 14.87
N ARG A 187 15.95 12.64 13.62
CA ARG A 187 15.59 13.42 12.43
C ARG A 187 14.14 13.86 12.38
N LEU A 188 13.24 13.13 13.07
CA LEU A 188 11.80 13.38 13.06
C LEU A 188 11.36 14.39 14.11
N PHE A 189 12.08 14.49 15.23
CA PHE A 189 11.63 15.24 16.40
C PHE A 189 12.60 16.34 16.85
N GLU A 190 13.70 16.54 16.15
CA GLU A 190 14.62 17.69 16.27
C GLU A 190 14.75 18.48 14.95
#